data_e7e32a709e2516afa8ee0e9b7e8b7901
#
_entry.id   e7e32a709e2516afa8ee0e9b7e8b7901
#
_cell.length_a   1.000
_cell.length_b   1.000
_cell.length_c   1.000
_cell.angle_alpha   90.00
_cell.angle_beta   90.00
_cell.angle_gamma   90.00
#
_symmetry.space_group_name_H-M   'P 1'
#
loop_
_entity.id
_entity.type
_entity.pdbx_description
1 polymer ?
#
loop_
_entity_poly.entity_id
_entity_poly.type
_entity_poly.pdbx_seq_one_letter_code
_entity_poly.pdbx_strand_id
1 'polypeptide(L)'
;STLAGLVEATSCCISEHSMEHAMSAFHPELPHGAGLIAISEAYFETFRNDCMKRYMKMAEIMTQQKSNRPSDFIDALVRMQKECNVYQLKLSDWGVKEEELPLMVQNARDTMGSLFTLDPRPLTDEEVLQIYQKSFR
;
A
#
# COMPACT_ATOMS: atom_id res chain seq x y z
N SER A 1 13.99 6.92 -9.85
CA SER A 1 13.52 5.64 -10.42
C SER A 1 14.64 4.62 -10.65
N THR A 2 15.84 5.00 -11.14
CA THR A 2 16.94 4.04 -11.38
C THR A 2 17.36 3.29 -10.11
N LEU A 3 17.52 3.99 -8.98
CA LEU A 3 17.86 3.36 -7.70
C LEU A 3 16.74 2.42 -7.22
N ALA A 4 15.48 2.79 -7.42
CA ALA A 4 14.35 1.91 -7.11
C ALA A 4 14.39 0.63 -7.95
N GLY A 5 14.69 0.73 -9.25
CA GLY A 5 14.85 -0.44 -10.12
C GLY A 5 16.03 -1.34 -9.72
N LEU A 6 17.14 -0.78 -9.23
CA LEU A 6 18.27 -1.57 -8.70
C LEU A 6 17.88 -2.30 -7.41
N VAL A 7 17.10 -1.68 -6.53
CA VAL A 7 16.59 -2.32 -5.31
C VAL A 7 15.63 -3.44 -5.70
N GLU A 8 14.71 -3.20 -6.62
CA GLU A 8 13.75 -4.20 -7.09
C GLU A 8 14.46 -5.42 -7.72
N ALA A 9 15.53 -5.22 -8.47
CA ALA A 9 16.30 -6.30 -9.07
C ALA A 9 17.01 -7.22 -8.04
N THR A 10 17.16 -6.76 -6.81
CA THR A 10 17.84 -7.50 -5.72
C THR A 10 16.94 -7.84 -4.54
N SER A 11 15.65 -7.47 -4.62
CA SER A 11 14.64 -7.72 -3.61
C SER A 11 13.32 -8.13 -4.27
N CYS A 12 12.25 -8.09 -3.52
CA CYS A 12 10.91 -8.36 -4.03
C CYS A 12 9.93 -7.30 -3.53
N CYS A 13 8.83 -7.14 -4.26
CA CYS A 13 7.65 -6.44 -3.75
C CYS A 13 7.04 -7.22 -2.57
N ILE A 14 6.20 -6.56 -1.82
CA ILE A 14 5.44 -7.13 -0.70
C ILE A 14 3.95 -7.18 -1.05
N SER A 15 3.09 -7.62 -0.14
CA SER A 15 1.68 -7.88 -0.42
C SER A 15 0.88 -6.66 -0.92
N GLU A 16 1.36 -5.44 -0.71
CA GLU A 16 0.75 -4.23 -1.30
C GLU A 16 0.60 -4.37 -2.83
N HIS A 17 1.64 -4.89 -3.50
CA HIS A 17 1.59 -5.16 -4.94
C HIS A 17 0.64 -6.30 -5.29
N SER A 18 0.56 -7.37 -4.46
CA SER A 18 -0.42 -8.43 -4.66
C SER A 18 -1.85 -7.90 -4.60
N MET A 19 -2.11 -7.05 -3.62
CA MET A 19 -3.42 -6.40 -3.46
C MET A 19 -3.75 -5.50 -4.65
N GLU A 20 -2.78 -4.71 -5.12
CA GLU A 20 -2.98 -3.85 -6.27
C GLU A 20 -3.21 -4.66 -7.56
N HIS A 21 -2.44 -5.72 -7.80
CA HIS A 21 -2.65 -6.59 -8.95
C HIS A 21 -4.05 -7.21 -8.98
N ALA A 22 -4.61 -7.55 -7.81
CA ALA A 22 -5.99 -8.00 -7.71
C ALA A 22 -6.97 -6.91 -8.14
N MET A 23 -6.78 -5.65 -7.72
CA MET A 23 -7.61 -4.54 -8.20
C MET A 23 -7.53 -4.36 -9.71
N SER A 24 -6.32 -4.34 -10.28
CA SER A 24 -6.12 -4.22 -11.73
C SER A 24 -6.65 -5.41 -12.52
N ALA A 25 -6.71 -6.62 -11.94
CA ALA A 25 -7.31 -7.79 -12.57
C ALA A 25 -8.84 -7.64 -12.76
N PHE A 26 -9.52 -7.00 -11.82
CA PHE A 26 -10.95 -6.69 -11.90
C PHE A 26 -11.23 -5.42 -12.70
N HIS A 27 -10.33 -4.45 -12.60
CA HIS A 27 -10.46 -3.10 -13.20
C HIS A 27 -9.20 -2.74 -13.99
N PRO A 28 -9.05 -3.25 -15.23
CA PRO A 28 -7.83 -3.05 -16.04
C PRO A 28 -7.58 -1.58 -16.43
N GLU A 29 -8.58 -0.73 -16.31
CA GLU A 29 -8.44 0.73 -16.53
C GLU A 29 -7.78 1.45 -15.32
N LEU A 30 -7.68 0.80 -14.15
CA LEU A 30 -6.99 1.34 -12.98
C LEU A 30 -5.48 1.32 -13.22
N PRO A 31 -4.82 2.48 -13.31
CA PRO A 31 -3.37 2.50 -13.47
C PRO A 31 -2.69 1.92 -12.22
N HIS A 32 -1.71 1.03 -12.40
CA HIS A 32 -1.00 0.35 -11.31
C HIS A 32 -0.54 1.30 -10.18
N GLY A 33 0.11 2.42 -10.56
CA GLY A 33 0.54 3.41 -9.58
C GLY A 33 -0.61 4.09 -8.83
N ALA A 34 -1.77 4.26 -9.46
CA ALA A 34 -2.94 4.84 -8.79
C ALA A 34 -3.52 3.87 -7.75
N GLY A 35 -3.57 2.58 -8.06
CA GLY A 35 -3.98 1.54 -7.13
C GLY A 35 -3.08 1.48 -5.90
N LEU A 36 -1.75 1.43 -6.11
CA LEU A 36 -0.77 1.46 -5.00
C LEU A 36 -0.93 2.71 -4.12
N ILE A 37 -1.04 3.89 -4.72
CA ILE A 37 -1.24 5.14 -3.97
C ILE A 37 -2.52 5.10 -3.14
N ALA A 38 -3.61 4.57 -3.70
CA ALA A 38 -4.89 4.54 -3.01
C ALA A 38 -4.88 3.67 -1.75
N ILE A 39 -4.18 2.52 -1.77
CA ILE A 39 -4.13 1.61 -0.61
C ILE A 39 -2.97 1.88 0.34
N SER A 40 -1.94 2.64 -0.05
CA SER A 40 -0.68 2.77 0.69
C SER A 40 -0.86 3.30 2.12
N GLU A 41 -1.70 4.32 2.33
CA GLU A 41 -1.93 4.88 3.68
C GLU A 41 -2.44 3.80 4.65
N ALA A 42 -3.50 3.09 4.28
CA ALA A 42 -4.09 2.05 5.11
C ALA A 42 -3.15 0.84 5.26
N TYR A 43 -2.42 0.50 4.19
CA TYR A 43 -1.45 -0.59 4.19
C TYR A 43 -0.31 -0.32 5.19
N PHE A 44 0.37 0.80 5.07
CA PHE A 44 1.47 1.14 5.97
C PHE A 44 1.01 1.39 7.41
N GLU A 45 -0.21 1.94 7.60
CA GLU A 45 -0.80 2.11 8.92
C GLU A 45 -1.00 0.76 9.63
N THR A 46 -1.34 -0.31 8.90
CA THR A 46 -1.53 -1.67 9.44
C THR A 46 -0.24 -2.21 10.07
N PHE A 47 0.94 -1.88 9.51
CA PHE A 47 2.25 -2.32 10.02
C PHE A 47 2.95 -1.29 10.93
N ARG A 48 2.27 -0.23 11.33
CA ARG A 48 2.90 0.86 12.09
C ARG A 48 3.63 0.38 13.35
N ASN A 49 3.04 -0.55 14.07
CA ASN A 49 3.62 -1.06 15.31
C ASN A 49 4.69 -2.14 15.07
N ASP A 50 4.64 -2.82 13.94
CA ASP A 50 5.60 -3.86 13.58
C ASP A 50 6.90 -3.27 13.01
N CYS A 51 6.82 -2.09 12.39
CA CYS A 51 7.93 -1.44 11.69
C CYS A 51 8.43 -0.15 12.35
N MET A 52 8.22 0.06 13.63
CA MET A 52 8.46 1.35 14.32
C MET A 52 9.79 2.03 13.97
N LYS A 53 10.91 1.32 14.15
CA LYS A 53 12.25 1.90 13.88
C LYS A 53 12.46 2.23 12.40
N ARG A 54 11.97 1.37 11.51
CA ARG A 54 12.06 1.57 10.06
C ARG A 54 11.23 2.78 9.64
N TYR A 55 10.01 2.90 10.14
CA TYR A 55 9.13 4.02 9.83
C TYR A 55 9.67 5.36 10.33
N MET A 56 10.20 5.40 11.55
CA MET A 56 10.89 6.62 12.03
C MET A 56 12.05 7.00 11.12
N LYS A 57 12.86 6.01 10.67
CA LYS A 57 13.97 6.28 9.74
C LYS A 57 13.47 6.76 8.37
N MET A 58 12.40 6.19 7.84
CA MET A 58 11.78 6.64 6.59
C MET A 58 11.25 8.07 6.72
N ALA A 59 10.57 8.38 7.84
CA ALA A 59 10.12 9.74 8.12
C ALA A 59 11.27 10.76 8.14
N GLU A 60 12.38 10.42 8.81
CA GLU A 60 13.58 11.28 8.85
C GLU A 60 14.14 11.55 7.45
N ILE A 61 14.18 10.53 6.59
CA ILE A 61 14.67 10.67 5.21
C ILE A 61 13.73 11.56 4.39
N MET A 62 12.41 11.37 4.53
CA MET A 62 11.43 12.13 3.76
C MET A 62 11.31 13.58 4.21
N THR A 63 11.43 13.84 5.51
CA THR A 63 11.17 15.16 6.08
C THR A 63 12.45 15.97 6.37
N GLN A 64 13.62 15.32 6.38
CA GLN A 64 14.91 15.88 6.85
C GLN A 64 14.84 16.37 8.31
N GLN A 65 13.91 15.81 9.11
CA GLN A 65 13.71 16.14 10.51
C GLN A 65 13.78 14.87 11.36
N LYS A 66 14.15 15.00 12.64
CA LYS A 66 14.17 13.86 13.56
C LYS A 66 12.74 13.37 13.81
N SER A 67 12.56 12.06 13.71
CA SER A 67 11.28 11.41 14.00
C SER A 67 11.35 10.68 15.35
N ASN A 68 10.27 10.75 16.11
CA ASN A 68 10.12 10.09 17.40
C ASN A 68 8.91 9.13 17.45
N ARG A 69 8.10 9.11 16.40
CA ARG A 69 6.89 8.28 16.31
C ARG A 69 6.81 7.61 14.95
N PRO A 70 6.41 6.34 14.87
CA PRO A 70 6.25 5.66 13.57
C PRO A 70 5.15 6.29 12.70
N SER A 71 4.15 6.96 13.29
CA SER A 71 3.13 7.71 12.55
C SER A 71 3.70 8.87 11.72
N ASP A 72 4.87 9.41 12.09
CA ASP A 72 5.50 10.50 11.35
C ASP A 72 5.79 10.12 9.88
N PHE A 73 6.01 8.81 9.61
CA PHE A 73 6.14 8.30 8.24
C PHE A 73 4.82 8.35 7.47
N ILE A 74 3.72 7.93 8.11
CA ILE A 74 2.38 7.97 7.48
C ILE A 74 1.99 9.41 7.19
N ASP A 75 2.21 10.32 8.15
CA ASP A 75 1.97 11.75 7.97
C ASP A 75 2.80 12.34 6.82
N ALA A 76 4.07 11.93 6.69
CA ALA A 76 4.95 12.36 5.60
C ALA A 76 4.50 11.79 4.25
N LEU A 77 4.06 10.53 4.19
CA LEU A 77 3.52 9.88 2.99
C LEU A 77 2.26 10.61 2.50
N VAL A 78 1.30 10.83 3.39
CA VAL A 78 0.05 11.55 3.07
C VAL A 78 0.35 12.98 2.60
N ARG A 79 1.27 13.68 3.27
CA ARG A 79 1.69 15.01 2.83
C ARG A 79 2.28 14.99 1.43
N MET A 80 3.19 14.05 1.14
CA MET A 80 3.78 13.90 -0.20
C MET A 80 2.70 13.62 -1.26
N GLN A 81 1.74 12.75 -0.97
CA GLN A 81 0.63 12.48 -1.89
C GLN A 81 -0.21 13.74 -2.16
N LYS A 82 -0.45 14.57 -1.13
CA LYS A 82 -1.17 15.85 -1.28
C LYS A 82 -0.38 16.85 -2.11
N GLU A 83 0.92 16.98 -1.86
CA GLU A 83 1.81 17.87 -2.63
C GLU A 83 1.93 17.43 -4.11
N CYS A 84 1.85 16.12 -4.38
CA CYS A 84 1.81 15.57 -5.74
C CYS A 84 0.41 15.59 -6.38
N ASN A 85 -0.63 16.07 -5.70
CA ASN A 85 -2.03 16.08 -6.16
C ASN A 85 -2.57 14.68 -6.52
N VAL A 86 -2.17 13.65 -5.77
CA VAL A 86 -2.63 12.27 -5.98
C VAL A 86 -3.38 11.69 -4.77
N TYR A 87 -3.43 12.40 -3.65
CA TYR A 87 -4.13 11.94 -2.44
C TYR A 87 -5.64 11.77 -2.65
N GLN A 88 -6.22 12.55 -3.56
CA GLN A 88 -7.66 12.52 -3.88
C GLN A 88 -8.07 11.38 -4.83
N LEU A 89 -7.14 10.56 -5.31
CA LEU A 89 -7.46 9.40 -6.14
C LEU A 89 -8.43 8.47 -5.40
N LYS A 90 -9.47 8.02 -6.09
CA LYS A 90 -10.51 7.16 -5.53
C LYS A 90 -10.62 5.89 -6.36
N LEU A 91 -10.71 4.76 -5.72
CA LEU A 91 -10.93 3.48 -6.40
C LEU A 91 -12.26 3.48 -7.17
N SER A 92 -13.28 4.15 -6.62
CA SER A 92 -14.59 4.29 -7.29
C SER A 92 -14.54 5.04 -8.63
N ASP A 93 -13.53 5.89 -8.86
CA ASP A 93 -13.37 6.59 -10.14
C ASP A 93 -13.04 5.62 -11.30
N TRP A 94 -12.53 4.43 -10.99
CA TRP A 94 -12.26 3.34 -11.94
C TRP A 94 -13.30 2.21 -11.88
N GLY A 95 -14.44 2.46 -11.26
CA GLY A 95 -15.54 1.50 -11.21
C GLY A 95 -15.42 0.40 -10.17
N VAL A 96 -14.41 0.45 -9.31
CA VAL A 96 -14.30 -0.49 -8.17
C VAL A 96 -15.51 -0.32 -7.27
N LYS A 97 -16.10 -1.44 -6.85
CA LYS A 97 -17.27 -1.48 -5.97
C LYS A 97 -16.93 -2.15 -4.65
N GLU A 98 -17.56 -1.70 -3.59
CA GLU A 98 -17.30 -2.23 -2.24
C GLU A 98 -17.61 -3.72 -2.13
N GLU A 99 -18.65 -4.20 -2.82
CA GLU A 99 -19.02 -5.62 -2.86
C GLU A 99 -17.98 -6.52 -3.54
N GLU A 100 -17.05 -5.97 -4.33
CA GLU A 100 -15.98 -6.72 -5.00
C GLU A 100 -14.75 -6.93 -4.09
N LEU A 101 -14.60 -6.14 -3.02
CA LEU A 101 -13.41 -6.18 -2.16
C LEU A 101 -13.09 -7.57 -1.59
N PRO A 102 -14.08 -8.39 -1.14
CA PRO A 102 -13.79 -9.76 -0.70
C PRO A 102 -13.23 -10.66 -1.81
N LEU A 103 -13.69 -10.47 -3.07
CA LEU A 103 -13.16 -11.22 -4.21
C LEU A 103 -11.73 -10.81 -4.55
N MET A 104 -11.39 -9.54 -4.37
CA MET A 104 -10.03 -9.04 -4.54
C MET A 104 -9.08 -9.61 -3.48
N VAL A 105 -9.53 -9.77 -2.23
CA VAL A 105 -8.75 -10.46 -1.18
C VAL A 105 -8.40 -11.87 -1.63
N GLN A 106 -9.40 -12.64 -2.08
CA GLN A 106 -9.20 -14.01 -2.56
C GLN A 106 -8.24 -14.05 -3.76
N ASN A 107 -8.46 -13.17 -4.75
CA ASN A 107 -7.62 -13.10 -5.95
C ASN A 107 -6.15 -12.77 -5.60
N ALA A 108 -5.92 -11.81 -4.69
CA ALA A 108 -4.57 -11.47 -4.25
C ALA A 108 -3.84 -12.67 -3.62
N ARG A 109 -4.55 -13.49 -2.83
CA ARG A 109 -4.02 -14.71 -2.24
C ARG A 109 -3.71 -15.79 -3.28
N ASP A 110 -4.64 -16.01 -4.20
CA ASP A 110 -4.53 -17.11 -5.18
C ASP A 110 -3.45 -16.84 -6.24
N THR A 111 -3.31 -15.57 -6.65
CA THR A 111 -2.41 -15.22 -7.77
C THR A 111 -1.00 -14.84 -7.31
N MET A 112 -0.86 -14.11 -6.22
CA MET A 112 0.43 -13.60 -5.73
C MET A 112 0.59 -13.77 -4.21
N GLY A 113 0.02 -14.82 -3.64
CA GLY A 113 0.03 -15.08 -2.20
C GLY A 113 1.41 -15.19 -1.57
N SER A 114 2.43 -15.54 -2.35
CA SER A 114 3.81 -15.59 -1.88
C SER A 114 4.34 -14.24 -1.40
N LEU A 115 3.86 -13.12 -1.93
CA LEU A 115 4.28 -11.78 -1.51
C LEU A 115 3.87 -11.45 -0.07
N PHE A 116 2.80 -12.06 0.44
CA PHE A 116 2.37 -11.90 1.84
C PHE A 116 3.35 -12.52 2.85
N THR A 117 4.21 -13.44 2.40
CA THR A 117 5.26 -14.01 3.26
C THR A 117 6.43 -13.08 3.47
N LEU A 118 6.53 -12.01 2.67
CA LEU A 118 7.58 -10.99 2.72
C LEU A 118 7.19 -9.77 3.56
N ASP A 119 5.95 -9.71 4.00
CA ASP A 119 5.44 -8.67 4.89
C ASP A 119 6.15 -8.69 6.25
N PRO A 120 6.16 -7.58 6.98
CA PRO A 120 6.72 -7.53 8.35
C PRO A 120 6.13 -8.58 9.30
N ARG A 121 4.88 -8.95 9.09
CA ARG A 121 4.17 -10.09 9.69
C ARG A 121 3.10 -10.59 8.75
N PRO A 122 2.63 -11.83 8.93
CA PRO A 122 1.47 -12.32 8.18
C PRO A 122 0.24 -11.42 8.38
N LEU A 123 -0.50 -11.15 7.31
CA LEU A 123 -1.82 -10.52 7.34
C LEU A 123 -2.89 -11.59 7.27
N THR A 124 -3.97 -11.44 8.04
CA THR A 124 -5.19 -12.23 7.86
C THR A 124 -6.01 -11.69 6.69
N ASP A 125 -6.97 -12.46 6.19
CA ASP A 125 -7.85 -12.00 5.12
C ASP A 125 -8.76 -10.85 5.58
N GLU A 126 -9.14 -10.84 6.86
CA GLU A 126 -9.88 -9.73 7.47
C GLU A 126 -9.06 -8.44 7.48
N GLU A 127 -7.76 -8.52 7.78
CA GLU A 127 -6.87 -7.34 7.74
C GLU A 127 -6.68 -6.82 6.31
N VAL A 128 -6.53 -7.70 5.33
CA VAL A 128 -6.45 -7.33 3.91
C VAL A 128 -7.74 -6.65 3.46
N LEU A 129 -8.90 -7.22 3.84
CA LEU A 129 -10.20 -6.61 3.58
C LEU A 129 -10.33 -5.22 4.22
N GLN A 130 -9.89 -5.09 5.48
CA GLN A 130 -9.90 -3.80 6.18
C GLN A 130 -9.00 -2.73 5.49
N ILE A 131 -7.86 -3.13 4.93
CA ILE A 131 -7.01 -2.22 4.16
C ILE A 131 -7.79 -1.70 2.93
N TYR A 132 -8.42 -2.59 2.17
CA TYR A 132 -9.26 -2.18 1.03
C TYR A 132 -10.41 -1.27 1.46
N GLN A 133 -11.15 -1.63 2.52
CA GLN A 133 -12.28 -0.83 3.01
C GLN A 133 -11.86 0.57 3.46
N LYS A 134 -10.74 0.70 4.18
CA LYS A 134 -10.20 2.00 4.60
C LYS A 134 -9.72 2.85 3.42
N SER A 135 -9.31 2.20 2.35
CA SER A 135 -8.82 2.83 1.12
C SER A 135 -9.94 3.14 0.12
N PHE A 136 -11.11 2.53 0.31
CA PHE A 136 -12.26 2.74 -0.55
C PHE A 136 -12.84 4.13 -0.31
N ARG A 137 -12.92 4.92 -1.38
CA ARG A 137 -13.44 6.29 -1.39
C ARG A 137 -14.27 6.49 -2.65
#